data_cb865318d7cd21230ec176b899ce84bd
#
_entry.id   cb865318d7cd21230ec176b899ce84bd
#
_cell.length_a   1.000
_cell.length_b   1.000
_cell.length_c   1.000
_cell.angle_alpha   90.00
_cell.angle_beta   90.00
_cell.angle_gamma   90.00
#
_symmetry.space_group_name_H-M   'P 1'
#
loop_
_entity.id
_entity.type
_entity.pdbx_description
1 polymer ?
#
loop_
_entity_poly.entity_id
_entity_poly.type
_entity_poly.pdbx_seq_one_letter_code
_entity_poly.pdbx_strand_id
1 'polypeptide(L)'
;DRDYAPSEKWLFTAGVSVHQHLVESADKNIISQEGNKAVVGYDKGRVEFSGSVSAKWRPVDRFAASLVLREDMFGTEWAPVIPAFFIDGVLSKKGNIVAKASISRNYRFPTLNDLYFLPGGNPDLKSEHGFTYDVGLSFSVGKENVYALSGGINWFDSHIDDWIIWLPTTKGFFSPRNLKKVHAYGAETNAHLDIMLGKDWKLDMNGTFSWTPSINESEPMSPADQSVGKQLPYVPEFSATVTGRLSWRTWSLLYKWCYYSQRYTMSSNDYTLTGYLPPYFMNNVTLEKQLSFRWADLSLKGSINNLFDEEYLSVLSRPMPGINFEIFIGITPKFGKNKNSKR
;
A
#
# COMPACT_ATOMS: atom_id res chain seq x y z
N ASP A 1 10.72 8.93 -18.95
CA ASP A 1 9.50 9.60 -19.40
C ASP A 1 9.86 10.85 -20.19
N ARG A 2 8.98 11.20 -21.14
CA ARG A 2 9.07 12.42 -21.93
C ARG A 2 7.70 13.06 -22.05
N ASP A 3 7.67 14.37 -21.82
CA ASP A 3 6.46 15.19 -21.90
C ASP A 3 6.48 16.06 -23.13
N TYR A 4 5.31 16.21 -23.76
CA TYR A 4 5.06 17.10 -24.88
C TYR A 4 3.77 17.87 -24.67
N ALA A 5 3.86 19.19 -24.54
CA ALA A 5 2.72 20.09 -24.33
C ALA A 5 2.57 21.03 -25.53
N PRO A 6 1.79 20.65 -26.57
CA PRO A 6 1.58 21.50 -27.76
C PRO A 6 0.75 22.75 -27.45
N SER A 7 0.04 22.78 -26.34
CA SER A 7 -0.71 23.92 -25.84
C SER A 7 -0.95 23.81 -24.33
N GLU A 8 -1.42 24.86 -23.69
CA GLU A 8 -1.82 24.86 -22.27
C GLU A 8 -2.97 23.88 -21.96
N LYS A 9 -3.69 23.43 -22.98
CA LYS A 9 -4.83 22.50 -22.83
C LYS A 9 -4.45 21.02 -22.98
N TRP A 10 -3.31 20.73 -23.57
CA TRP A 10 -2.90 19.36 -23.85
C TRP A 10 -1.51 19.06 -23.31
N LEU A 11 -1.41 17.92 -22.62
CA LEU A 11 -0.16 17.32 -22.20
C LEU A 11 -0.15 15.85 -22.62
N PHE A 12 0.87 15.46 -23.37
CA PHE A 12 1.15 14.08 -23.74
C PHE A 12 2.40 13.61 -22.99
N THR A 13 2.35 12.42 -22.41
CA THR A 13 3.50 11.80 -21.75
C THR A 13 3.71 10.42 -22.35
N ALA A 14 4.96 10.08 -22.65
CA ALA A 14 5.36 8.73 -23.03
C ALA A 14 6.46 8.24 -22.09
N GLY A 15 6.36 7.02 -21.64
CA GLY A 15 7.32 6.40 -20.73
C GLY A 15 7.63 4.96 -21.14
N VAL A 16 8.89 4.57 -20.91
CA VAL A 16 9.36 3.20 -21.07
C VAL A 16 10.19 2.83 -19.85
N SER A 17 10.01 1.63 -19.32
CA SER A 17 10.86 1.04 -18.29
C SER A 17 11.21 -0.40 -18.63
N VAL A 18 12.40 -0.81 -18.24
CA VAL A 18 12.88 -2.19 -18.32
C VAL A 18 13.46 -2.57 -16.97
N HIS A 19 13.03 -3.70 -16.43
CA HIS A 19 13.53 -4.25 -15.19
C HIS A 19 14.02 -5.67 -15.42
N GLN A 20 15.15 -6.01 -14.83
CA GLN A 20 15.62 -7.39 -14.77
C GLN A 20 15.59 -7.84 -13.32
N HIS A 21 14.83 -8.89 -13.05
CA HIS A 21 14.77 -9.54 -11.75
C HIS A 21 15.61 -10.80 -11.79
N LEU A 22 16.54 -10.93 -10.84
CA LEU A 22 17.32 -12.13 -10.60
C LEU A 22 17.06 -12.52 -9.14
N VAL A 23 16.43 -13.65 -8.94
CA VAL A 23 16.02 -14.11 -7.60
C VAL A 23 16.58 -15.49 -7.36
N GLU A 24 17.42 -15.58 -6.32
CA GLU A 24 17.88 -16.83 -5.74
C GLU A 24 17.22 -16.99 -4.37
N SER A 25 16.47 -18.07 -4.19
CA SER A 25 15.88 -18.47 -2.91
C SER A 25 16.46 -19.80 -2.50
N ALA A 26 17.11 -19.87 -1.34
CA ALA A 26 17.72 -21.10 -0.84
C ALA A 26 17.49 -21.27 0.67
N ASP A 27 17.16 -22.47 1.11
CA ASP A 27 17.21 -22.83 2.52
C ASP A 27 18.62 -23.28 2.91
N LYS A 28 19.31 -22.46 3.68
CA LYS A 28 20.70 -22.70 4.13
C LYS A 28 20.83 -23.87 5.11
N ASN A 29 19.73 -24.34 5.69
CA ASN A 29 19.71 -25.39 6.70
C ASN A 29 19.55 -26.80 6.09
N ILE A 30 19.20 -26.90 4.82
CA ILE A 30 19.05 -28.17 4.14
C ILE A 30 20.35 -28.51 3.43
N ILE A 31 20.98 -29.61 3.89
CA ILE A 31 22.19 -30.19 3.30
C ILE A 31 21.77 -31.44 2.54
N SER A 32 22.16 -31.59 1.27
CA SER A 32 21.92 -32.80 0.51
C SER A 32 22.73 -33.98 1.09
N GLN A 33 22.27 -35.22 0.86
CA GLN A 33 22.96 -36.43 1.31
C GLN A 33 24.39 -36.58 0.73
N GLU A 34 24.72 -35.82 -0.32
CA GLU A 34 26.04 -35.81 -0.96
C GLU A 34 26.97 -34.71 -0.46
N GLY A 35 26.60 -33.98 0.62
CA GLY A 35 27.43 -32.90 1.16
C GLY A 35 27.38 -31.60 0.36
N ASN A 36 26.71 -31.54 -0.78
CA ASN A 36 26.41 -30.34 -1.51
C ASN A 36 25.16 -29.69 -0.90
N LYS A 37 25.17 -28.37 -0.71
CA LYS A 37 23.96 -27.62 -0.28
C LYS A 37 22.84 -27.92 -1.27
N ALA A 38 21.83 -28.68 -0.84
CA ALA A 38 20.60 -28.77 -1.62
C ALA A 38 19.97 -27.41 -1.66
N VAL A 39 19.85 -26.83 -2.83
CA VAL A 39 19.06 -25.61 -3.03
C VAL A 39 17.59 -26.02 -2.94
N VAL A 40 17.03 -25.97 -1.72
CA VAL A 40 15.58 -26.00 -1.55
C VAL A 40 15.11 -24.59 -1.78
N GLY A 41 14.78 -24.30 -3.01
CA GLY A 41 14.43 -22.98 -3.44
C GLY A 41 14.43 -22.89 -4.96
N TYR A 42 14.53 -21.70 -5.47
CA TYR A 42 14.60 -21.49 -6.91
C TYR A 42 15.64 -20.42 -7.26
N ASP A 43 16.25 -20.59 -8.43
CA ASP A 43 17.10 -19.60 -9.09
C ASP A 43 16.45 -19.26 -10.43
N LYS A 44 15.87 -18.08 -10.52
CA LYS A 44 15.10 -17.64 -11.69
C LYS A 44 15.36 -16.17 -11.98
N GLY A 45 15.45 -15.88 -13.27
CA GLY A 45 15.49 -14.52 -13.79
C GLY A 45 14.28 -14.23 -14.67
N ARG A 46 13.84 -12.96 -14.66
CA ARG A 46 12.77 -12.47 -15.54
C ARG A 46 13.05 -11.04 -15.95
N VAL A 47 12.94 -10.77 -17.24
CA VAL A 47 12.94 -9.42 -17.78
C VAL A 47 11.50 -8.93 -17.84
N GLU A 48 11.29 -7.70 -17.39
CA GLU A 48 10.01 -7.02 -17.42
C GLU A 48 10.16 -5.74 -18.22
N PHE A 49 9.25 -5.52 -19.16
CA PHE A 49 9.16 -4.30 -19.96
C PHE A 49 7.82 -3.64 -19.71
N SER A 50 7.78 -2.33 -19.60
CA SER A 50 6.54 -1.56 -19.53
C SER A 50 6.68 -0.31 -20.41
N GLY A 51 5.75 -0.15 -21.35
CA GLY A 51 5.60 1.04 -22.17
C GLY A 51 4.27 1.71 -21.87
N SER A 52 4.25 3.05 -21.77
CA SER A 52 3.00 3.79 -21.54
C SER A 52 2.96 5.06 -22.36
N VAL A 53 1.74 5.43 -22.78
CA VAL A 53 1.43 6.72 -23.36
C VAL A 53 0.20 7.30 -22.67
N SER A 54 0.20 8.59 -22.42
CA SER A 54 -0.95 9.29 -21.86
C SER A 54 -1.24 10.60 -22.58
N ALA A 55 -2.52 10.96 -22.60
CA ALA A 55 -3.00 12.24 -23.07
C ALA A 55 -3.87 12.87 -21.99
N LYS A 56 -3.49 14.06 -21.52
CA LYS A 56 -4.27 14.87 -20.59
C LYS A 56 -4.82 16.08 -21.31
N TRP A 57 -6.13 16.25 -21.23
CA TRP A 57 -6.87 17.36 -21.80
C TRP A 57 -7.46 18.24 -20.72
N ARG A 58 -7.15 19.54 -20.73
CA ARG A 58 -7.65 20.54 -19.80
C ARG A 58 -8.31 21.67 -20.58
N PRO A 59 -9.58 21.51 -21.00
CA PRO A 59 -10.26 22.53 -21.81
C PRO A 59 -10.48 23.84 -21.06
N VAL A 60 -10.67 23.75 -19.74
CA VAL A 60 -10.86 24.87 -18.81
C VAL A 60 -10.16 24.60 -17.48
N ASP A 61 -9.85 25.62 -16.70
CA ASP A 61 -9.13 25.51 -15.41
C ASP A 61 -9.78 24.60 -14.38
N ARG A 62 -11.08 24.35 -14.52
CA ARG A 62 -11.86 23.58 -13.55
C ARG A 62 -12.09 22.12 -13.92
N PHE A 63 -11.64 21.71 -15.09
CA PHE A 63 -11.88 20.35 -15.59
C PHE A 63 -10.67 19.80 -16.31
N ALA A 64 -10.34 18.56 -16.01
CA ALA A 64 -9.37 17.79 -16.80
C ALA A 64 -9.86 16.36 -17.02
N ALA A 65 -9.47 15.80 -18.16
CA ALA A 65 -9.65 14.39 -18.50
C ALA A 65 -8.30 13.81 -18.95
N SER A 66 -8.03 12.57 -18.61
CA SER A 66 -6.79 11.89 -19.01
C SER A 66 -7.08 10.47 -19.47
N LEU A 67 -6.45 10.06 -20.55
CA LEU A 67 -6.41 8.68 -21.01
C LEU A 67 -4.98 8.18 -20.90
N VAL A 68 -4.80 7.01 -20.30
CA VAL A 68 -3.51 6.30 -20.22
C VAL A 68 -3.66 4.95 -20.90
N LEU A 69 -2.71 4.59 -21.75
CA LEU A 69 -2.59 3.26 -22.32
C LEU A 69 -1.22 2.71 -21.90
N ARG A 70 -1.21 1.52 -21.32
CA ARG A 70 -0.01 0.82 -20.90
C ARG A 70 0.04 -0.56 -21.56
N GLU A 71 1.24 -1.00 -21.89
CA GLU A 71 1.56 -2.34 -22.38
C GLU A 71 2.70 -2.89 -21.56
N ASP A 72 2.51 -4.05 -20.96
CA ASP A 72 3.49 -4.71 -20.10
C ASP A 72 3.89 -6.07 -20.69
N MET A 73 5.17 -6.42 -20.56
CA MET A 73 5.71 -7.74 -20.90
C MET A 73 6.47 -8.32 -19.71
N PHE A 74 6.24 -9.60 -19.42
CA PHE A 74 6.91 -10.35 -18.37
C PHE A 74 7.54 -11.61 -18.93
N GLY A 75 8.87 -11.62 -19.03
CA GLY A 75 9.57 -12.66 -19.74
C GLY A 75 9.24 -12.61 -21.24
N THR A 76 8.45 -13.56 -21.73
CA THR A 76 7.99 -13.62 -23.13
C THR A 76 6.49 -13.34 -23.29
N GLU A 77 5.77 -13.12 -22.19
CA GLU A 77 4.32 -12.93 -22.19
C GLU A 77 3.98 -11.45 -22.19
N TRP A 78 3.11 -11.06 -23.14
CA TRP A 78 2.57 -9.72 -23.22
C TRP A 78 1.21 -9.66 -22.54
N ALA A 79 1.00 -8.64 -21.70
CA ALA A 79 -0.32 -8.30 -21.23
C ALA A 79 -1.17 -7.75 -22.40
N PRO A 80 -2.49 -7.90 -22.36
CA PRO A 80 -3.36 -7.09 -23.22
C PRO A 80 -3.23 -5.61 -22.83
N VAL A 81 -3.41 -4.69 -23.80
CA VAL A 81 -3.40 -3.25 -23.53
C VAL A 81 -4.21 -2.91 -22.29
N ILE A 82 -3.61 -2.12 -21.39
CA ILE A 82 -4.15 -1.75 -20.07
C ILE A 82 -4.58 -0.28 -20.13
N PRO A 83 -5.85 0.02 -20.45
CA PRO A 83 -6.37 1.37 -20.48
C PRO A 83 -6.75 1.86 -19.09
N ALA A 84 -6.58 3.16 -18.85
CA ALA A 84 -7.15 3.86 -17.69
C ALA A 84 -7.63 5.24 -18.14
N PHE A 85 -8.84 5.61 -17.67
CA PHE A 85 -9.45 6.91 -17.93
C PHE A 85 -9.73 7.61 -16.62
N PHE A 86 -9.38 8.89 -16.55
CA PHE A 86 -9.52 9.74 -15.36
C PHE A 86 -10.21 11.04 -15.72
N ILE A 87 -11.08 11.51 -14.85
CA ILE A 87 -11.62 12.86 -14.89
C ILE A 87 -11.48 13.53 -13.53
N ASP A 88 -11.21 14.81 -13.53
CA ASP A 88 -11.22 15.63 -12.33
C ASP A 88 -11.88 16.97 -12.60
N GLY A 89 -12.62 17.46 -11.59
CA GLY A 89 -13.35 18.71 -11.69
C GLY A 89 -13.35 19.50 -10.39
N VAL A 90 -13.03 20.79 -10.46
CA VAL A 90 -13.07 21.71 -9.32
C VAL A 90 -14.51 22.20 -9.11
N LEU A 91 -15.17 21.68 -8.08
CA LEU A 91 -16.55 22.01 -7.70
C LEU A 91 -16.62 23.38 -6.99
N SER A 92 -15.65 23.67 -6.14
CA SER A 92 -15.58 24.93 -5.40
C SER A 92 -14.15 25.43 -5.27
N LYS A 93 -13.87 26.65 -5.75
CA LYS A 93 -12.57 27.31 -5.57
C LYS A 93 -12.33 27.76 -4.13
N LYS A 94 -13.37 28.20 -3.41
CA LYS A 94 -13.25 28.68 -2.02
C LYS A 94 -12.86 27.57 -1.05
N GLY A 95 -13.46 26.38 -1.18
CA GLY A 95 -13.14 25.21 -0.35
C GLY A 95 -12.13 24.28 -1.00
N ASN A 96 -11.60 24.66 -2.17
CA ASN A 96 -10.72 23.81 -2.98
C ASN A 96 -11.28 22.37 -3.08
N ILE A 97 -12.59 22.26 -3.36
CA ILE A 97 -13.28 20.98 -3.46
C ILE A 97 -13.10 20.43 -4.88
N VAL A 98 -12.54 19.25 -4.99
CA VAL A 98 -12.29 18.55 -6.25
C VAL A 98 -13.01 17.20 -6.24
N ALA A 99 -13.83 16.97 -7.27
CA ALA A 99 -14.38 15.65 -7.57
C ALA A 99 -13.46 14.93 -8.55
N LYS A 100 -13.30 13.63 -8.37
CA LYS A 100 -12.49 12.77 -9.24
C LYS A 100 -13.27 11.51 -9.54
N ALA A 101 -13.11 10.96 -10.75
CA ALA A 101 -13.57 9.63 -11.07
C ALA A 101 -12.58 8.96 -12.02
N SER A 102 -12.49 7.64 -11.91
CA SER A 102 -11.66 6.85 -12.82
C SER A 102 -12.29 5.50 -13.13
N ILE A 103 -11.90 4.97 -14.28
CA ILE A 103 -12.05 3.57 -14.64
C ILE A 103 -10.71 3.09 -15.15
N SER A 104 -10.22 1.97 -14.62
CA SER A 104 -8.96 1.38 -15.03
C SER A 104 -9.07 -0.13 -15.20
N ARG A 105 -8.43 -0.65 -16.23
CA ARG A 105 -8.15 -2.07 -16.32
C ARG A 105 -6.94 -2.38 -15.45
N ASN A 106 -7.05 -3.43 -14.64
CA ASN A 106 -5.96 -3.96 -13.84
C ASN A 106 -5.43 -5.23 -14.50
N TYR A 107 -4.11 -5.43 -14.43
CA TYR A 107 -3.45 -6.64 -14.87
C TYR A 107 -2.24 -6.91 -14.00
N ARG A 108 -2.11 -8.13 -13.47
CA ARG A 108 -0.98 -8.53 -12.63
C ARG A 108 -0.50 -9.92 -13.00
N PHE A 109 0.74 -10.01 -13.44
CA PHE A 109 1.41 -11.31 -13.63
C PHE A 109 1.73 -11.95 -12.29
N PRO A 110 1.74 -13.31 -12.19
CA PRO A 110 2.25 -14.00 -11.02
C PRO A 110 3.70 -13.57 -10.72
N THR A 111 4.02 -13.40 -9.45
CA THR A 111 5.40 -13.11 -9.02
C THR A 111 6.27 -14.36 -9.18
N LEU A 112 7.61 -14.21 -9.21
CA LEU A 112 8.51 -15.36 -9.22
C LEU A 112 8.29 -16.24 -8.00
N ASN A 113 7.88 -15.67 -6.87
CA ASN A 113 7.54 -16.40 -5.66
C ASN A 113 6.24 -17.23 -5.83
N ASP A 114 5.21 -16.65 -6.46
CA ASP A 114 3.97 -17.38 -6.74
C ASP A 114 4.21 -18.60 -7.63
N LEU A 115 5.13 -18.46 -8.60
CA LEU A 115 5.43 -19.52 -9.57
C LEU A 115 6.38 -20.60 -9.02
N TYR A 116 7.43 -20.20 -8.30
CA TYR A 116 8.60 -21.06 -8.08
C TYR A 116 8.99 -21.29 -6.61
N PHE A 117 8.29 -20.67 -5.64
CA PHE A 117 8.58 -20.87 -4.22
C PHE A 117 8.50 -22.35 -3.83
N LEU A 118 9.48 -22.85 -3.08
CA LEU A 118 9.49 -24.23 -2.58
C LEU A 118 9.43 -24.28 -1.05
N PRO A 119 8.54 -25.11 -0.48
CA PRO A 119 7.51 -25.90 -1.15
C PRO A 119 6.25 -25.05 -1.42
N GLY A 120 5.64 -25.14 -2.57
CA GLY A 120 4.29 -24.62 -2.76
C GLY A 120 4.05 -23.74 -3.97
N GLY A 121 5.06 -23.18 -4.63
CA GLY A 121 4.86 -22.39 -5.85
C GLY A 121 4.08 -23.15 -6.92
N ASN A 122 3.37 -22.42 -7.78
CA ASN A 122 2.52 -22.98 -8.82
C ASN A 122 2.82 -22.35 -10.18
N PRO A 123 3.55 -23.04 -11.09
CA PRO A 123 3.87 -22.54 -12.41
C PRO A 123 2.66 -22.38 -13.36
N ASP A 124 1.53 -23.01 -13.05
CA ASP A 124 0.32 -23.00 -13.88
C ASP A 124 -0.62 -21.82 -13.57
N LEU A 125 -0.18 -20.86 -12.75
CA LEU A 125 -0.97 -19.69 -12.40
C LEU A 125 -1.21 -18.80 -13.61
N LYS A 126 -2.46 -18.36 -13.74
CA LYS A 126 -2.88 -17.33 -14.69
C LYS A 126 -2.66 -15.95 -14.10
N SER A 127 -2.48 -14.96 -14.98
CA SER A 127 -2.42 -13.56 -14.58
C SER A 127 -3.78 -13.04 -14.13
N GLU A 128 -3.79 -12.26 -13.05
CA GLU A 128 -4.99 -11.56 -12.59
C GLU A 128 -5.34 -10.44 -13.55
N HIS A 129 -6.63 -10.24 -13.78
CA HIS A 129 -7.11 -9.12 -14.59
C HIS A 129 -8.49 -8.68 -14.15
N GLY A 130 -8.84 -7.43 -14.44
CA GLY A 130 -10.13 -6.90 -14.02
C GLY A 130 -10.28 -5.42 -14.29
N PHE A 131 -11.33 -4.84 -13.73
CA PHE A 131 -11.60 -3.41 -13.79
C PHE A 131 -11.85 -2.86 -12.40
N THR A 132 -11.35 -1.64 -12.18
CA THR A 132 -11.64 -0.84 -10.99
C THR A 132 -12.28 0.48 -11.40
N TYR A 133 -13.32 0.84 -10.68
CA TYR A 133 -14.04 2.11 -10.77
C TYR A 133 -13.80 2.87 -9.47
N ASP A 134 -13.47 4.16 -9.57
CA ASP A 134 -13.26 5.02 -8.42
C ASP A 134 -14.05 6.31 -8.57
N VAL A 135 -14.63 6.78 -7.46
CA VAL A 135 -15.23 8.11 -7.35
C VAL A 135 -14.81 8.72 -6.03
N GLY A 136 -14.24 9.91 -6.09
CA GLY A 136 -13.71 10.58 -4.90
C GLY A 136 -14.02 12.05 -4.85
N LEU A 137 -14.04 12.55 -3.60
CA LEU A 137 -14.09 13.97 -3.28
C LEU A 137 -12.91 14.30 -2.40
N SER A 138 -12.25 15.41 -2.68
CA SER A 138 -11.20 15.95 -1.80
C SER A 138 -11.43 17.44 -1.55
N PHE A 139 -10.99 17.91 -0.39
CA PHE A 139 -11.06 19.31 -0.02
C PHE A 139 -9.77 19.76 0.65
N SER A 140 -9.50 21.06 0.60
CA SER A 140 -8.40 21.68 1.34
C SER A 140 -8.79 23.12 1.69
N VAL A 141 -8.82 23.40 2.98
CA VAL A 141 -9.13 24.73 3.51
C VAL A 141 -8.10 25.11 4.55
N GLY A 142 -7.83 26.40 4.71
CA GLY A 142 -6.86 26.84 5.69
C GLY A 142 -6.79 28.35 5.80
N LYS A 143 -6.09 28.76 6.84
CA LYS A 143 -5.69 30.16 7.07
C LYS A 143 -4.20 30.15 7.36
N GLU A 144 -3.45 30.86 6.55
CA GLU A 144 -2.00 30.94 6.66
C GLU A 144 -1.55 31.21 8.11
N ASN A 145 -0.55 30.45 8.57
CA ASN A 145 0.01 30.51 9.93
C ASN A 145 -0.98 30.28 11.08
N VAL A 146 -2.17 29.73 10.80
CA VAL A 146 -3.17 29.38 11.82
C VAL A 146 -3.53 27.91 11.72
N TYR A 147 -4.09 27.49 10.59
CA TYR A 147 -4.44 26.08 10.37
C TYR A 147 -4.48 25.71 8.89
N ALA A 148 -4.27 24.44 8.60
CA ALA A 148 -4.57 23.81 7.33
C ALA A 148 -5.35 22.51 7.59
N LEU A 149 -6.49 22.37 6.95
CA LEU A 149 -7.32 21.16 7.00
C LEU A 149 -7.53 20.66 5.58
N SER A 150 -7.18 19.42 5.33
CA SER A 150 -7.46 18.75 4.07
C SER A 150 -7.98 17.34 4.32
N GLY A 151 -8.66 16.78 3.34
CA GLY A 151 -9.15 15.42 3.44
C GLY A 151 -9.88 15.00 2.18
N GLY A 152 -10.31 13.75 2.19
CA GLY A 152 -11.05 13.17 1.09
C GLY A 152 -11.74 11.89 1.47
N ILE A 153 -12.68 11.51 0.62
CA ILE A 153 -13.32 10.22 0.59
C ILE A 153 -13.22 9.67 -0.83
N ASN A 154 -12.85 8.42 -0.96
CA ASN A 154 -12.86 7.68 -2.20
C ASN A 154 -13.74 6.44 -2.03
N TRP A 155 -14.68 6.25 -2.94
CA TRP A 155 -15.42 5.01 -3.13
C TRP A 155 -14.79 4.25 -4.28
N PHE A 156 -14.56 2.96 -4.12
CA PHE A 156 -14.07 2.10 -5.18
C PHE A 156 -14.91 0.83 -5.31
N ASP A 157 -14.89 0.27 -6.51
CA ASP A 157 -15.52 -1.00 -6.87
C ASP A 157 -14.60 -1.72 -7.86
N SER A 158 -14.14 -2.92 -7.53
CA SER A 158 -13.12 -3.65 -8.26
C SER A 158 -13.55 -5.11 -8.47
N HIS A 159 -13.69 -5.50 -9.72
CA HIS A 159 -13.95 -6.87 -10.13
C HIS A 159 -12.69 -7.47 -10.72
N ILE A 160 -12.18 -8.53 -10.12
CA ILE A 160 -10.91 -9.15 -10.51
C ILE A 160 -11.14 -10.63 -10.79
N ASP A 161 -10.76 -11.05 -11.99
CA ASP A 161 -10.75 -12.44 -12.42
C ASP A 161 -9.36 -13.05 -12.18
N ASP A 162 -9.33 -14.36 -11.96
CA ASP A 162 -8.12 -15.15 -11.72
C ASP A 162 -7.25 -14.64 -10.55
N TRP A 163 -7.88 -14.11 -9.48
CA TRP A 163 -7.19 -13.62 -8.28
C TRP A 163 -6.28 -14.68 -7.67
N ILE A 164 -5.01 -14.34 -7.43
CA ILE A 164 -4.01 -15.25 -6.85
C ILE A 164 -4.04 -15.14 -5.32
N ILE A 165 -4.33 -16.25 -4.66
CA ILE A 165 -4.34 -16.35 -3.20
C ILE A 165 -3.53 -17.56 -2.74
N TRP A 166 -2.76 -17.39 -1.66
CA TRP A 166 -2.05 -18.48 -1.00
C TRP A 166 -2.98 -19.16 0.01
N LEU A 167 -3.26 -20.45 -0.22
CA LEU A 167 -4.14 -21.24 0.63
C LEU A 167 -3.37 -22.42 1.24
N PRO A 168 -3.74 -22.86 2.48
CA PRO A 168 -3.16 -24.03 3.08
C PRO A 168 -3.51 -25.29 2.28
N THR A 169 -2.54 -26.17 2.12
CA THR A 169 -2.73 -27.48 1.50
C THR A 169 -2.88 -28.58 2.55
N THR A 170 -3.42 -29.73 2.16
CA THR A 170 -3.47 -30.93 3.02
C THR A 170 -2.09 -31.45 3.43
N LYS A 171 -1.03 -31.01 2.77
CA LYS A 171 0.36 -31.38 3.07
C LYS A 171 1.04 -30.45 4.08
N GLY A 172 0.32 -29.49 4.66
CA GLY A 172 0.82 -28.60 5.72
C GLY A 172 1.63 -27.39 5.25
N PHE A 173 1.65 -27.08 3.95
CA PHE A 173 2.26 -25.86 3.42
C PHE A 173 1.23 -25.04 2.62
N PHE A 174 1.51 -23.77 2.38
CA PHE A 174 0.68 -22.89 1.56
C PHE A 174 1.07 -23.02 0.09
N SER A 175 0.08 -22.95 -0.80
CA SER A 175 0.29 -22.94 -2.25
C SER A 175 -0.63 -21.89 -2.89
N PRO A 176 -0.15 -21.10 -3.87
CA PRO A 176 -0.97 -20.13 -4.56
C PRO A 176 -1.89 -20.78 -5.58
N ARG A 177 -3.09 -20.26 -5.67
CA ARG A 177 -4.13 -20.69 -6.63
C ARG A 177 -4.85 -19.48 -7.16
N ASN A 178 -5.38 -19.59 -8.38
CA ASN A 178 -6.32 -18.61 -8.88
C ASN A 178 -7.72 -18.89 -8.33
N LEU A 179 -8.36 -17.86 -7.76
CA LEU A 179 -9.81 -17.80 -7.58
C LEU A 179 -10.42 -17.19 -8.83
N LYS A 180 -11.53 -17.73 -9.31
CA LYS A 180 -12.15 -17.29 -10.56
C LYS A 180 -12.56 -15.82 -10.53
N LYS A 181 -13.19 -15.39 -9.43
CA LYS A 181 -13.68 -14.00 -9.28
C LYS A 181 -13.55 -13.50 -7.86
N VAL A 182 -13.08 -12.29 -7.71
CA VAL A 182 -13.09 -11.54 -6.45
C VAL A 182 -13.69 -10.16 -6.71
N HIS A 183 -14.64 -9.78 -5.88
CA HIS A 183 -15.25 -8.46 -5.83
C HIS A 183 -14.74 -7.73 -4.59
N ALA A 184 -13.94 -6.72 -4.77
CA ALA A 184 -13.44 -5.84 -3.71
C ALA A 184 -14.05 -4.45 -3.89
N TYR A 185 -14.75 -3.96 -2.88
CA TYR A 185 -15.40 -2.66 -2.92
C TYR A 185 -15.30 -1.96 -1.58
N GLY A 186 -15.61 -0.68 -1.55
CA GLY A 186 -15.58 0.00 -0.28
C GLY A 186 -15.40 1.50 -0.36
N ALA A 187 -15.08 2.07 0.81
CA ALA A 187 -14.83 3.49 0.97
C ALA A 187 -13.57 3.70 1.81
N GLU A 188 -12.74 4.60 1.36
CA GLU A 188 -11.53 5.03 2.05
C GLU A 188 -11.61 6.52 2.33
N THR A 189 -11.25 6.92 3.55
CA THR A 189 -11.20 8.32 3.93
C THR A 189 -9.84 8.69 4.47
N ASN A 190 -9.44 9.93 4.25
CA ASN A 190 -8.25 10.50 4.87
C ASN A 190 -8.55 11.93 5.34
N ALA A 191 -7.92 12.33 6.44
CA ALA A 191 -7.96 13.70 6.94
C ALA A 191 -6.59 14.09 7.46
N HIS A 192 -6.19 15.32 7.18
CA HIS A 192 -4.96 15.92 7.69
C HIS A 192 -5.28 17.29 8.26
N LEU A 193 -4.78 17.58 9.46
CA LEU A 193 -4.99 18.82 10.17
C LEU A 193 -3.66 19.32 10.74
N ASP A 194 -3.27 20.50 10.31
CA ASP A 194 -2.18 21.29 10.89
C ASP A 194 -2.77 22.47 11.66
N ILE A 195 -2.34 22.69 12.92
CA ILE A 195 -2.73 23.86 13.73
C ILE A 195 -1.49 24.45 14.38
N MET A 196 -1.35 25.77 14.24
CA MET A 196 -0.38 26.55 15.01
C MET A 196 -1.04 27.02 16.30
N LEU A 197 -0.62 26.44 17.44
CA LEU A 197 -1.12 26.75 18.78
C LEU A 197 -0.21 27.82 19.43
N GLY A 198 -0.25 29.04 18.89
CA GLY A 198 0.62 30.13 19.31
C GLY A 198 1.98 30.11 18.61
N LYS A 199 3.01 30.67 19.26
CA LYS A 199 4.34 30.89 18.63
C LYS A 199 5.21 29.63 18.59
N ASP A 200 5.11 28.76 19.58
CA ASP A 200 6.05 27.67 19.80
C ASP A 200 5.43 26.29 19.64
N TRP A 201 4.11 26.18 19.57
CA TRP A 201 3.39 24.92 19.52
C TRP A 201 2.78 24.66 18.16
N LYS A 202 2.97 23.47 17.64
CA LYS A 202 2.31 22.98 16.42
C LYS A 202 1.69 21.62 16.70
N LEU A 203 0.42 21.46 16.30
CA LEU A 203 -0.28 20.18 16.27
C LEU A 203 -0.42 19.74 14.80
N ASP A 204 0.03 18.53 14.47
CA ASP A 204 -0.16 17.87 13.19
C ASP A 204 -0.92 16.56 13.45
N MET A 205 -2.03 16.36 12.76
CA MET A 205 -2.85 15.15 12.89
C MET A 205 -3.17 14.56 11.52
N ASN A 206 -3.01 13.25 11.42
CA ASN A 206 -3.41 12.49 10.24
C ASN A 206 -4.34 11.36 10.66
N GLY A 207 -5.43 11.19 9.95
CA GLY A 207 -6.37 10.10 10.14
C GLY A 207 -6.66 9.41 8.81
N THR A 208 -6.76 8.08 8.84
CA THR A 208 -7.26 7.27 7.73
C THR A 208 -8.27 6.26 8.26
N PHE A 209 -9.29 5.99 7.47
CA PHE A 209 -10.25 4.92 7.72
C PHE A 209 -10.56 4.24 6.40
N SER A 210 -10.58 2.90 6.40
CA SER A 210 -10.92 2.08 5.25
C SER A 210 -11.97 1.06 5.63
N TRP A 211 -12.99 0.94 4.80
CA TRP A 211 -13.95 -0.14 4.77
C TRP A 211 -13.81 -0.83 3.41
N THR A 212 -13.29 -2.06 3.41
CA THR A 212 -12.81 -2.73 2.20
C THR A 212 -13.19 -4.22 2.17
N PRO A 213 -14.49 -4.54 2.09
CA PRO A 213 -14.93 -5.91 1.83
C PRO A 213 -14.27 -6.45 0.56
N SER A 214 -13.83 -7.70 0.61
CA SER A 214 -13.23 -8.42 -0.52
C SER A 214 -13.81 -9.83 -0.56
N ILE A 215 -14.73 -10.05 -1.46
CA ILE A 215 -15.62 -11.22 -1.45
C ILE A 215 -15.24 -12.16 -2.58
N ASN A 216 -15.17 -13.46 -2.27
CA ASN A 216 -15.05 -14.50 -3.29
C ASN A 216 -16.39 -14.69 -4.01
N GLU A 217 -16.49 -14.27 -5.27
CA GLU A 217 -17.66 -14.45 -6.14
C GLU A 217 -17.46 -15.57 -7.18
N SER A 218 -16.50 -16.45 -6.95
CA SER A 218 -16.27 -17.61 -7.82
C SER A 218 -17.44 -18.57 -7.78
N GLU A 219 -17.62 -19.37 -8.82
CA GLU A 219 -18.47 -20.57 -8.72
C GLU A 219 -17.85 -21.59 -7.75
N PRO A 220 -18.67 -22.36 -7.02
CA PRO A 220 -18.17 -23.40 -6.13
C PRO A 220 -17.26 -24.39 -6.86
N MET A 221 -16.08 -24.66 -6.33
CA MET A 221 -15.17 -25.67 -6.90
C MET A 221 -15.64 -27.11 -6.63
N SER A 222 -16.51 -27.30 -5.65
CA SER A 222 -17.16 -28.56 -5.30
C SER A 222 -18.45 -28.30 -4.53
N PRO A 223 -19.36 -29.30 -4.40
CA PRO A 223 -20.55 -29.17 -3.56
C PRO A 223 -20.28 -28.85 -2.07
N ALA A 224 -19.07 -29.11 -1.59
CA ALA A 224 -18.63 -28.84 -0.22
C ALA A 224 -17.91 -27.50 -0.09
N ASP A 225 -17.76 -26.73 -1.16
CA ASP A 225 -17.08 -25.44 -1.13
C ASP A 225 -17.95 -24.37 -0.44
N GLN A 226 -17.51 -23.95 0.73
CA GLN A 226 -18.17 -22.92 1.56
C GLN A 226 -17.52 -21.53 1.39
N SER A 227 -16.59 -21.36 0.47
CA SER A 227 -15.84 -20.10 0.30
C SER A 227 -16.57 -19.04 -0.52
N VAL A 228 -17.61 -19.43 -1.27
CA VAL A 228 -18.36 -18.53 -2.14
C VAL A 228 -19.20 -17.55 -1.32
N GLY A 229 -19.17 -16.27 -1.68
CA GLY A 229 -19.82 -15.19 -0.95
C GLY A 229 -19.15 -14.83 0.37
N LYS A 230 -17.93 -15.32 0.64
CA LYS A 230 -17.19 -15.09 1.87
C LYS A 230 -16.04 -14.09 1.67
N GLN A 231 -15.70 -13.38 2.77
CA GLN A 231 -14.55 -12.48 2.85
C GLN A 231 -13.26 -13.26 2.62
N LEU A 232 -12.31 -12.67 1.88
CA LEU A 232 -11.00 -13.27 1.67
C LEU A 232 -10.24 -13.43 3.00
N PRO A 233 -9.49 -14.54 3.20
CA PRO A 233 -8.66 -14.76 4.38
C PRO A 233 -7.63 -13.65 4.57
N TYR A 234 -7.35 -13.30 5.83
CA TYR A 234 -6.37 -12.32 6.29
C TYR A 234 -6.63 -10.87 5.83
N VAL A 235 -7.73 -10.59 5.15
CA VAL A 235 -8.14 -9.23 4.75
C VAL A 235 -9.09 -8.66 5.80
N PRO A 236 -8.71 -7.58 6.52
CA PRO A 236 -9.62 -6.91 7.43
C PRO A 236 -10.70 -6.16 6.65
N GLU A 237 -11.95 -6.23 7.09
CA GLU A 237 -13.04 -5.45 6.49
C GLU A 237 -12.93 -3.96 6.85
N PHE A 238 -12.49 -3.68 8.09
CA PHE A 238 -12.28 -2.31 8.58
C PHE A 238 -10.87 -2.13 9.08
N SER A 239 -10.27 -0.99 8.75
CA SER A 239 -9.03 -0.53 9.36
C SER A 239 -9.05 0.98 9.57
N ALA A 240 -8.33 1.44 10.60
CA ALA A 240 -8.19 2.86 10.88
C ALA A 240 -6.79 3.15 11.44
N THR A 241 -6.27 4.34 11.12
CA THR A 241 -5.03 4.84 11.72
C THR A 241 -5.22 6.30 12.06
N VAL A 242 -4.80 6.68 13.27
CA VAL A 242 -4.70 8.08 13.69
C VAL A 242 -3.28 8.32 14.17
N THR A 243 -2.66 9.38 13.66
CA THR A 243 -1.34 9.83 14.09
C THR A 243 -1.45 11.29 14.51
N GLY A 244 -1.01 11.61 15.72
CA GLY A 244 -0.96 12.97 16.24
C GLY A 244 0.47 13.34 16.66
N ARG A 245 0.99 14.45 16.16
CA ARG A 245 2.29 15.01 16.53
C ARG A 245 2.08 16.38 17.18
N LEU A 246 2.44 16.48 18.44
CA LEU A 246 2.51 17.75 19.15
C LEU A 246 3.96 18.20 19.22
N SER A 247 4.28 19.30 18.60
CA SER A 247 5.63 19.88 18.56
C SER A 247 5.69 21.15 19.41
N TRP A 248 6.75 21.24 20.21
CA TRP A 248 7.07 22.42 21.01
C TRP A 248 8.54 22.76 20.85
N ARG A 249 8.83 23.85 20.15
CA ARG A 249 10.22 24.25 19.82
C ARG A 249 10.98 23.10 19.16
N THR A 250 11.91 22.47 19.92
CA THR A 250 12.76 21.37 19.46
C THR A 250 12.32 20.01 19.96
N TRP A 251 11.20 19.92 20.67
CA TRP A 251 10.57 18.68 21.14
C TRP A 251 9.38 18.32 20.27
N SER A 252 9.19 17.03 20.06
CA SER A 252 7.96 16.50 19.45
C SER A 252 7.52 15.23 20.16
N LEU A 253 6.23 15.17 20.48
CA LEU A 253 5.57 13.96 20.96
C LEU A 253 4.68 13.44 19.85
N LEU A 254 4.93 12.22 19.40
CA LEU A 254 4.13 11.54 18.40
C LEU A 254 3.35 10.42 19.08
N TYR A 255 2.05 10.37 18.84
CA TYR A 255 1.18 9.26 19.20
C TYR A 255 0.61 8.66 17.93
N LYS A 256 0.65 7.32 17.82
CA LYS A 256 0.06 6.57 16.71
C LYS A 256 -0.88 5.52 17.27
N TRP A 257 -2.12 5.55 16.82
CA TRP A 257 -3.13 4.55 17.07
C TRP A 257 -3.51 3.86 15.76
N CYS A 258 -3.65 2.53 15.78
CA CYS A 258 -4.15 1.74 14.65
C CYS A 258 -5.21 0.77 15.16
N TYR A 259 -6.21 0.52 14.33
CA TYR A 259 -7.23 -0.49 14.50
C TYR A 259 -7.30 -1.39 13.28
N TYR A 260 -7.44 -2.68 13.51
CA TYR A 260 -7.78 -3.67 12.50
C TYR A 260 -8.94 -4.53 12.99
N SER A 261 -9.97 -4.70 12.16
CA SER A 261 -11.08 -5.59 12.45
C SER A 261 -10.63 -7.05 12.45
N GLN A 262 -11.51 -7.93 12.85
CA GLN A 262 -11.29 -9.37 12.74
C GLN A 262 -10.93 -9.77 11.30
N ARG A 263 -10.14 -10.82 11.14
CA ARG A 263 -9.74 -11.39 9.86
C ARG A 263 -9.91 -12.90 9.91
N TYR A 264 -10.51 -13.45 8.89
CA TYR A 264 -10.63 -14.90 8.78
C TYR A 264 -9.31 -15.50 8.33
N THR A 265 -8.99 -16.69 8.80
CA THR A 265 -7.79 -17.45 8.41
C THR A 265 -8.10 -18.50 7.36
N MET A 266 -9.39 -18.83 7.20
CA MET A 266 -9.92 -19.81 6.26
C MET A 266 -10.98 -19.18 5.34
N SER A 267 -11.07 -19.68 4.13
CA SER A 267 -12.02 -19.19 3.14
C SER A 267 -13.50 -19.44 3.50
N SER A 268 -13.80 -20.36 4.41
CA SER A 268 -15.15 -20.64 4.93
C SER A 268 -15.65 -19.58 5.91
N ASN A 269 -14.78 -18.72 6.41
CA ASN A 269 -15.05 -17.69 7.43
C ASN A 269 -15.62 -18.26 8.75
N ASP A 270 -15.04 -19.35 9.23
CA ASP A 270 -15.48 -20.00 10.46
C ASP A 270 -15.03 -19.24 11.70
N TYR A 271 -15.92 -19.18 12.73
CA TYR A 271 -15.64 -18.61 14.06
C TYR A 271 -15.08 -19.67 15.02
N THR A 272 -14.16 -20.50 14.56
CA THR A 272 -13.44 -21.44 15.41
C THR A 272 -12.15 -20.79 15.95
N LEU A 273 -11.52 -21.39 16.97
CA LEU A 273 -10.28 -20.86 17.56
C LEU A 273 -9.14 -20.64 16.56
N THR A 274 -9.14 -21.39 15.45
CA THR A 274 -8.16 -21.26 14.39
C THR A 274 -8.74 -20.64 13.11
N GLY A 275 -10.04 -20.39 13.05
CA GLY A 275 -10.75 -19.90 11.87
C GLY A 275 -10.73 -18.39 11.69
N TYR A 276 -10.39 -17.64 12.73
CA TYR A 276 -10.28 -16.18 12.66
C TYR A 276 -9.23 -15.62 13.62
N LEU A 277 -8.79 -14.41 13.34
CA LEU A 277 -7.94 -13.58 14.21
C LEU A 277 -8.80 -12.48 14.81
N PRO A 278 -8.78 -12.27 16.14
CA PRO A 278 -9.51 -11.19 16.80
C PRO A 278 -9.13 -9.80 16.27
N PRO A 279 -10.02 -8.79 16.38
CA PRO A 279 -9.64 -7.42 16.15
C PRO A 279 -8.63 -6.96 17.20
N TYR A 280 -7.81 -5.98 16.85
CA TYR A 280 -6.85 -5.41 17.82
C TYR A 280 -6.63 -3.92 17.59
N PHE A 281 -6.14 -3.26 18.64
CA PHE A 281 -5.70 -1.87 18.64
C PHE A 281 -4.21 -1.81 18.94
N MET A 282 -3.49 -1.01 18.18
CA MET A 282 -2.06 -0.78 18.43
C MET A 282 -1.83 0.68 18.82
N ASN A 283 -1.08 0.90 19.90
CA ASN A 283 -0.79 2.22 20.43
C ASN A 283 0.73 2.39 20.58
N ASN A 284 1.29 3.39 19.91
CA ASN A 284 2.71 3.69 19.97
C ASN A 284 2.92 5.15 20.36
N VAL A 285 3.95 5.41 21.16
CA VAL A 285 4.36 6.77 21.55
C VAL A 285 5.83 6.95 21.23
N THR A 286 6.17 8.10 20.63
CA THR A 286 7.56 8.48 20.35
C THR A 286 7.80 9.89 20.86
N LEU A 287 8.84 10.07 21.67
CA LEU A 287 9.35 11.37 22.06
C LEU A 287 10.62 11.67 21.24
N GLU A 288 10.65 12.83 20.61
CA GLU A 288 11.75 13.27 19.78
C GLU A 288 12.32 14.60 20.28
N LYS A 289 13.65 14.73 20.27
CA LYS A 289 14.39 15.96 20.57
C LYS A 289 15.33 16.27 19.42
N GLN A 290 15.21 17.49 18.86
CA GLN A 290 16.13 18.02 17.88
C GLN A 290 17.11 19.00 18.58
N LEU A 291 18.40 18.79 18.33
CA LEU A 291 19.48 19.66 18.83
C LEU A 291 20.31 20.14 17.65
N SER A 292 20.51 21.44 17.56
CA SER A 292 21.30 22.04 16.47
C SER A 292 22.59 22.59 17.02
N PHE A 293 23.69 21.95 16.64
CA PHE A 293 25.05 22.42 16.95
C PHE A 293 25.67 23.12 15.74
N ARG A 294 26.79 23.79 15.94
CA ARG A 294 27.50 24.50 14.86
C ARG A 294 27.99 23.53 13.76
N TRP A 295 28.30 22.30 14.12
CA TRP A 295 28.92 21.29 13.27
C TRP A 295 27.98 20.18 12.82
N ALA A 296 26.85 19.96 13.51
CA ALA A 296 25.87 18.95 13.16
C ALA A 296 24.51 19.25 13.77
N ASP A 297 23.47 18.67 13.18
CA ASP A 297 22.15 18.49 13.79
C ASP A 297 22.04 17.08 14.36
N LEU A 298 21.58 16.99 15.62
CA LEU A 298 21.38 15.75 16.34
C LEU A 298 19.87 15.52 16.54
N SER A 299 19.39 14.35 16.15
CA SER A 299 18.02 13.88 16.42
C SER A 299 18.07 12.71 17.38
N LEU A 300 17.40 12.84 18.51
CA LEU A 300 17.24 11.79 19.51
C LEU A 300 15.76 11.37 19.53
N LYS A 301 15.48 10.07 19.36
CA LYS A 301 14.13 9.52 19.43
C LYS A 301 14.08 8.35 20.39
N GLY A 302 13.09 8.36 21.26
CA GLY A 302 12.74 7.22 22.11
C GLY A 302 11.29 6.82 21.83
N SER A 303 11.07 5.56 21.50
CA SER A 303 9.75 5.02 21.17
C SER A 303 9.37 3.90 22.11
N ILE A 304 8.10 3.86 22.46
CA ILE A 304 7.44 2.73 23.11
C ILE A 304 6.41 2.23 22.11
N ASN A 305 6.62 1.02 21.61
CA ASN A 305 5.70 0.35 20.71
C ASN A 305 4.83 -0.62 21.52
N ASN A 306 3.57 -0.78 21.08
CA ASN A 306 2.57 -1.55 21.79
C ASN A 306 2.44 -1.14 23.28
N LEU A 307 2.15 0.14 23.51
CA LEU A 307 2.15 0.80 24.81
C LEU A 307 1.31 0.08 25.88
N PHE A 308 0.23 -0.56 25.48
CA PHE A 308 -0.71 -1.25 26.38
C PHE A 308 -0.51 -2.77 26.42
N ASP A 309 0.60 -3.26 25.83
CA ASP A 309 0.95 -4.69 25.77
C ASP A 309 -0.17 -5.57 25.20
N GLU A 310 -0.82 -5.09 24.14
CA GLU A 310 -1.91 -5.80 23.46
C GLU A 310 -1.39 -7.13 22.90
N GLU A 311 -2.06 -8.22 23.23
CA GLU A 311 -1.81 -9.52 22.62
C GLU A 311 -2.53 -9.60 21.28
N TYR A 312 -1.78 -9.69 20.19
CA TYR A 312 -2.35 -9.72 18.86
C TYR A 312 -1.63 -10.70 17.93
N LEU A 313 -2.34 -11.11 16.89
CA LEU A 313 -1.82 -11.97 15.84
C LEU A 313 -2.02 -11.30 14.48
N SER A 314 -0.98 -11.20 13.68
CA SER A 314 -1.10 -10.81 12.26
C SER A 314 -1.29 -12.02 11.35
N VAL A 315 -0.73 -13.16 11.74
CA VAL A 315 -0.85 -14.45 11.08
C VAL A 315 -1.10 -15.52 12.16
N LEU A 316 -1.92 -16.50 11.86
CA LEU A 316 -2.23 -17.61 12.76
C LEU A 316 -0.95 -18.30 13.24
N SER A 317 -0.88 -18.59 14.53
CA SER A 317 0.25 -19.27 15.19
C SER A 317 1.59 -18.54 15.11
N ARG A 318 1.59 -17.24 14.78
CA ARG A 318 2.78 -16.37 14.85
C ARG A 318 2.62 -15.33 15.93
N PRO A 319 3.24 -15.54 17.11
CA PRO A 319 3.19 -14.53 18.18
C PRO A 319 3.86 -13.23 17.69
N MET A 320 3.24 -12.12 18.05
CA MET A 320 3.74 -10.79 17.74
C MET A 320 4.42 -10.18 18.97
N PRO A 321 5.34 -9.21 18.78
CA PRO A 321 6.00 -8.56 19.91
C PRO A 321 5.00 -7.86 20.83
N GLY A 322 5.10 -8.08 22.14
CA GLY A 322 4.45 -7.28 23.15
C GLY A 322 5.05 -5.87 23.21
N ILE A 323 4.91 -5.21 24.38
CA ILE A 323 5.53 -3.90 24.59
C ILE A 323 7.03 -3.97 24.33
N ASN A 324 7.54 -3.04 23.53
CA ASN A 324 8.97 -2.95 23.22
C ASN A 324 9.43 -1.50 23.09
N PHE A 325 10.74 -1.30 23.25
CA PHE A 325 11.37 0.02 23.30
C PHE A 325 12.40 0.14 22.19
N GLU A 326 12.47 1.32 21.58
CA GLU A 326 13.43 1.64 20.54
C GLU A 326 14.08 3.00 20.83
N ILE A 327 15.39 3.10 20.64
CA ILE A 327 16.14 4.36 20.71
C ILE A 327 16.85 4.56 19.38
N PHE A 328 16.67 5.74 18.81
CA PHE A 328 17.32 6.16 17.58
C PHE A 328 18.11 7.45 17.81
N ILE A 329 19.36 7.48 17.32
CA ILE A 329 20.24 8.65 17.33
C ILE A 329 20.65 8.94 15.89
N GLY A 330 20.21 10.08 15.38
CA GLY A 330 20.57 10.57 14.05
C GLY A 330 21.54 11.76 14.16
N ILE A 331 22.62 11.74 13.38
CA ILE A 331 23.60 12.83 13.30
C ILE A 331 23.71 13.27 11.84
N THR A 332 23.42 14.54 11.58
CA THR A 332 23.56 15.15 10.25
C THR A 332 24.67 16.19 10.29
N PRO A 333 25.87 15.90 9.77
CA PRO A 333 27.00 16.87 9.75
C PRO A 333 26.64 18.10 8.91
N LYS A 334 27.08 19.30 9.38
CA LYS A 334 26.96 20.56 8.64
C LYS A 334 28.29 20.85 7.95
N PHE A 335 28.38 20.54 6.67
CA PHE A 335 29.54 20.96 5.88
C PHE A 335 29.41 22.46 5.58
N GLY A 336 30.41 23.26 5.98
CA GLY A 336 30.42 24.70 5.74
C GLY A 336 30.22 25.00 4.25
N LYS A 337 29.31 25.91 3.91
CA LYS A 337 29.22 26.44 2.56
C LYS A 337 30.57 27.04 2.19
N ASN A 338 31.27 26.46 1.23
CA ASN A 338 32.49 27.01 0.65
C ASN A 338 32.18 28.44 0.17
N LYS A 339 32.81 29.45 0.81
CA LYS A 339 32.68 30.87 0.45
C LYS A 339 33.35 31.22 -0.89
N ASN A 340 33.59 30.26 -1.77
CA ASN A 340 34.28 30.49 -3.06
C ASN A 340 33.31 30.23 -4.24
N SER A 341 32.33 31.09 -4.39
CA SER A 341 31.64 31.31 -5.67
C SER A 341 31.41 32.79 -5.86
N LYS A 342 32.51 33.54 -5.85
CA LYS A 342 32.62 34.86 -6.48
C LYS A 342 33.77 34.77 -7.47
N ARG A 343 33.43 34.41 -8.71
CA ARG A 343 34.12 34.87 -9.93
C ARG A 343 33.14 34.76 -11.09
#